data_036ea01b1d7a0777afc9aff1bc11343e
#
_entry.id   036ea01b1d7a0777afc9aff1bc11343e
#
_cell.length_a   1.000
_cell.length_b   1.000
_cell.length_c   1.000
_cell.angle_alpha   90.00
_cell.angle_beta   90.00
_cell.angle_gamma   90.00
#
_symmetry.space_group_name_H-M   'P 1'
#
loop_
_entity.id
_entity.type
_entity.pdbx_description
1 polymer ?
#
loop_
_entity_poly.entity_id
_entity_poly.type
_entity_poly.pdbx_seq_one_letter_code
_entity_poly.pdbx_strand_id
1 'polypeptide(L)'
;MAKSKKTKTHKKIDGQLLQMNKKFSNLKMKQKDKITGWVYEEYKKYVTEHEKAPDSLADEQIVRAVLDKINEAQIWIPDGEIYDYYRRKKPQLQKRLDSEKLIEFKSYVSFYKSIVDQDRASVVICNLKHEIIYMNPAAVTSYAKRGGDKLIGRSLLDCHNPESR
;
A
#
# COMPACT_ATOMS: atom_id res chain seq x y z
N MET A 1 38.09 5.45 -40.59
CA MET A 1 36.62 5.65 -40.41
C MET A 1 35.97 4.32 -40.07
N ALA A 2 35.64 4.09 -38.82
CA ALA A 2 35.01 2.85 -38.37
C ALA A 2 33.52 2.88 -38.73
N LYS A 3 33.08 1.94 -39.58
CA LYS A 3 31.64 1.75 -39.89
C LYS A 3 30.95 1.22 -38.64
N SER A 4 30.11 2.07 -38.01
CA SER A 4 29.18 1.67 -36.96
C SER A 4 28.28 0.53 -37.48
N LYS A 5 28.38 -0.65 -36.88
CA LYS A 5 27.48 -1.78 -37.15
C LYS A 5 26.10 -1.37 -36.68
N LYS A 6 25.17 -1.07 -37.60
CA LYS A 6 23.74 -0.93 -37.29
C LYS A 6 23.27 -2.23 -36.68
N THR A 7 23.05 -2.24 -35.37
CA THR A 7 22.39 -3.35 -34.65
C THR A 7 21.01 -3.56 -35.26
N LYS A 8 20.70 -4.79 -35.69
CA LYS A 8 19.38 -5.16 -36.20
C LYS A 8 18.35 -4.95 -35.09
N THR A 9 17.53 -3.92 -35.20
CA THR A 9 16.51 -3.57 -34.19
C THR A 9 15.30 -4.51 -34.21
N HIS A 10 15.18 -5.39 -35.20
CA HIS A 10 14.09 -6.34 -35.36
C HIS A 10 14.61 -7.78 -35.52
N LYS A 11 13.90 -8.72 -34.91
CA LYS A 11 14.17 -10.16 -35.03
C LYS A 11 12.86 -10.88 -35.35
N LYS A 12 12.93 -11.88 -36.25
CA LYS A 12 11.77 -12.73 -36.55
C LYS A 12 11.77 -13.91 -35.55
N ILE A 13 10.70 -14.00 -34.75
CA ILE A 13 10.48 -15.06 -33.76
C ILE A 13 9.07 -15.58 -34.01
N ASP A 14 8.90 -16.90 -34.17
CA ASP A 14 7.61 -17.56 -34.42
C ASP A 14 6.77 -16.91 -35.53
N GLY A 15 7.44 -16.51 -36.62
CA GLY A 15 6.81 -15.90 -37.77
C GLY A 15 6.53 -14.40 -37.64
N GLN A 16 6.64 -13.83 -36.46
CA GLN A 16 6.40 -12.40 -36.19
C GLN A 16 7.71 -11.60 -36.20
N LEU A 17 7.66 -10.38 -36.75
CA LEU A 17 8.78 -9.44 -36.73
C LEU A 17 8.71 -8.60 -35.46
N LEU A 18 9.58 -8.92 -34.48
CA LEU A 18 9.57 -8.29 -33.17
C LEU A 18 10.65 -7.21 -33.04
N GLN A 19 10.30 -6.06 -32.51
CA GLN A 19 11.21 -4.95 -32.26
C GLN A 19 11.95 -5.19 -30.93
N MET A 20 13.24 -5.54 -30.99
CA MET A 20 14.07 -5.90 -29.84
C MET A 20 14.46 -4.74 -28.92
N ASN A 21 14.34 -3.51 -29.39
CA ASN A 21 14.62 -2.28 -28.65
C ASN A 21 13.35 -1.48 -28.32
N LYS A 22 12.18 -2.16 -28.30
CA LYS A 22 10.91 -1.52 -27.97
C LYS A 22 10.91 -1.07 -26.52
N LYS A 23 10.63 0.21 -26.31
CA LYS A 23 10.55 0.81 -24.97
C LYS A 23 9.15 0.70 -24.39
N PHE A 24 9.05 0.66 -23.04
CA PHE A 24 7.76 0.71 -22.35
C PHE A 24 6.92 1.94 -22.76
N SER A 25 7.59 3.08 -22.98
CA SER A 25 6.94 4.30 -23.47
C SER A 25 6.23 4.15 -24.82
N ASN A 26 6.66 3.20 -25.67
CA ASN A 26 6.12 2.97 -27.01
C ASN A 26 4.92 2.00 -27.02
N LEU A 27 4.52 1.47 -25.87
CA LEU A 27 3.32 0.67 -25.75
C LEU A 27 2.06 1.53 -25.91
N LYS A 28 0.96 0.93 -26.40
CA LYS A 28 -0.35 1.56 -26.42
C LYS A 28 -0.82 1.82 -24.96
N MET A 29 -1.61 2.87 -24.74
CA MET A 29 -2.08 3.24 -23.39
C MET A 29 -2.70 2.05 -22.66
N LYS A 30 -3.66 1.35 -23.29
CA LYS A 30 -4.29 0.16 -22.71
C LYS A 30 -3.31 -0.95 -22.29
N GLN A 31 -2.18 -1.09 -23.01
CA GLN A 31 -1.14 -2.07 -22.65
C GLN A 31 -0.32 -1.59 -21.45
N LYS A 32 0.00 -0.29 -21.40
CA LYS A 32 0.67 0.34 -20.24
C LYS A 32 -0.17 0.19 -18.99
N ASP A 33 -1.47 0.47 -19.07
CA ASP A 33 -2.39 0.39 -17.94
C ASP A 33 -2.48 -1.04 -17.39
N LYS A 34 -2.60 -2.05 -18.29
CA LYS A 34 -2.60 -3.45 -17.89
C LYS A 34 -1.30 -3.83 -17.17
N ILE A 35 -0.14 -3.53 -17.78
CA ILE A 35 1.16 -3.89 -17.19
C ILE A 35 1.36 -3.16 -15.85
N THR A 36 1.00 -1.89 -15.77
CA THR A 36 1.06 -1.12 -14.50
C THR A 36 0.19 -1.73 -13.42
N GLY A 37 -1.02 -2.19 -13.80
CA GLY A 37 -1.93 -2.90 -12.89
C GLY A 37 -1.30 -4.20 -12.39
N TRP A 38 -0.84 -5.07 -13.29
CA TRP A 38 -0.20 -6.34 -12.92
C TRP A 38 1.03 -6.17 -12.04
N VAL A 39 1.89 -5.19 -12.35
CA VAL A 39 3.06 -4.86 -11.51
C VAL A 39 2.63 -4.49 -10.09
N TYR A 40 1.57 -3.70 -9.95
CA TYR A 40 1.06 -3.33 -8.62
C TYR A 40 0.42 -4.52 -7.91
N GLU A 41 -0.37 -5.33 -8.60
CA GLU A 41 -1.02 -6.52 -8.03
C GLU A 41 0.00 -7.53 -7.50
N GLU A 42 1.03 -7.86 -8.29
CA GLU A 42 2.07 -8.81 -7.86
C GLU A 42 2.90 -8.24 -6.70
N TYR A 43 3.23 -6.95 -6.74
CA TYR A 43 3.91 -6.27 -5.64
C TYR A 43 3.07 -6.32 -4.35
N LYS A 44 1.78 -5.94 -4.43
CA LYS A 44 0.85 -5.94 -3.31
C LYS A 44 0.68 -7.34 -2.74
N LYS A 45 0.50 -8.34 -3.61
CA LYS A 45 0.39 -9.75 -3.22
C LYS A 45 1.60 -10.17 -2.39
N TYR A 46 2.81 -9.94 -2.89
CA TYR A 46 4.04 -10.28 -2.18
C TYR A 46 4.12 -9.64 -0.80
N VAL A 47 3.89 -8.31 -0.71
CA VAL A 47 3.96 -7.58 0.57
C VAL A 47 2.88 -8.04 1.55
N THR A 48 1.70 -8.44 1.05
CA THR A 48 0.61 -8.94 1.91
C THR A 48 0.93 -10.34 2.45
N GLU A 49 1.50 -11.22 1.62
CA GLU A 49 1.84 -12.60 2.01
C GLU A 49 3.06 -12.67 2.96
N HIS A 50 4.03 -11.76 2.79
CA HIS A 50 5.30 -11.83 3.52
C HIS A 50 5.48 -10.72 4.57
N GLU A 51 4.56 -9.78 4.66
CA GLU A 51 4.58 -8.62 5.58
C GLU A 51 5.87 -7.79 5.54
N LYS A 52 6.61 -7.85 4.44
CA LYS A 52 7.88 -7.14 4.22
C LYS A 52 8.01 -6.65 2.78
N ALA A 53 8.83 -5.62 2.60
CA ALA A 53 9.18 -5.14 1.26
C ALA A 53 10.01 -6.20 0.50
N PRO A 54 9.81 -6.36 -0.83
CA PRO A 54 10.56 -7.30 -1.65
C PRO A 54 12.07 -6.98 -1.64
N ASP A 55 12.90 -8.00 -1.46
CA ASP A 55 14.33 -7.97 -1.73
C ASP A 55 14.63 -8.23 -3.22
N SER A 56 15.90 -8.30 -3.62
CA SER A 56 16.28 -8.48 -5.03
C SER A 56 15.78 -9.81 -5.61
N LEU A 57 15.74 -10.89 -4.83
CA LEU A 57 15.25 -12.19 -5.29
C LEU A 57 13.73 -12.16 -5.49
N ALA A 58 13.03 -11.56 -4.56
CA ALA A 58 11.59 -11.37 -4.64
C ALA A 58 11.21 -10.43 -5.80
N ASP A 59 12.01 -9.38 -6.06
CA ASP A 59 11.82 -8.50 -7.21
C ASP A 59 11.86 -9.28 -8.54
N GLU A 60 12.78 -10.26 -8.67
CA GLU A 60 12.83 -11.12 -9.84
C GLU A 60 11.59 -12.01 -9.97
N GLN A 61 11.11 -12.56 -8.87
CA GLN A 61 9.90 -13.38 -8.86
C GLN A 61 8.66 -12.56 -9.27
N ILE A 62 8.52 -11.36 -8.72
CA ILE A 62 7.44 -10.43 -9.06
C ILE A 62 7.48 -10.09 -10.55
N VAL A 63 8.65 -9.69 -11.06
CA VAL A 63 8.78 -9.31 -12.48
C VAL A 63 8.52 -10.51 -13.39
N ARG A 64 8.97 -11.72 -13.01
CA ARG A 64 8.69 -12.94 -13.78
C ARG A 64 7.21 -13.23 -13.87
N ALA A 65 6.46 -13.15 -12.76
CA ALA A 65 5.00 -13.31 -12.76
C ALA A 65 4.29 -12.27 -13.65
N VAL A 66 4.81 -11.03 -13.69
CA VAL A 66 4.28 -10.00 -14.61
C VAL A 66 4.61 -10.34 -16.07
N LEU A 67 5.80 -10.85 -16.37
CA LEU A 67 6.18 -11.27 -17.73
C LEU A 67 5.31 -12.42 -18.24
N ASP A 68 4.94 -13.35 -17.38
CA ASP A 68 4.02 -14.44 -17.74
C ASP A 68 2.65 -13.88 -18.16
N LYS A 69 2.08 -12.94 -17.41
CA LYS A 69 0.82 -12.24 -17.76
C LYS A 69 0.94 -11.42 -19.05
N ILE A 70 2.10 -10.81 -19.30
CA ILE A 70 2.39 -10.07 -20.54
C ILE A 70 2.39 -11.01 -21.73
N ASN A 71 3.01 -12.18 -21.59
CA ASN A 71 3.07 -13.22 -22.64
C ASN A 71 1.70 -13.80 -22.92
N GLU A 72 0.90 -14.14 -21.89
CA GLU A 72 -0.48 -14.60 -22.04
C GLU A 72 -1.36 -13.59 -22.78
N ALA A 73 -1.15 -12.29 -22.49
CA ALA A 73 -1.86 -11.21 -23.19
C ALA A 73 -1.32 -10.88 -24.59
N GLN A 74 -0.31 -11.63 -25.06
CA GLN A 74 0.36 -11.44 -26.35
C GLN A 74 0.89 -10.01 -26.55
N ILE A 75 1.41 -9.39 -25.49
CA ILE A 75 2.02 -8.07 -25.54
C ILE A 75 3.53 -8.26 -25.72
N TRP A 76 4.05 -7.80 -26.86
CA TRP A 76 5.50 -7.84 -27.06
C TRP A 76 6.17 -6.62 -26.42
N ILE A 77 7.13 -6.90 -25.53
CA ILE A 77 8.09 -5.96 -24.96
C ILE A 77 9.31 -6.75 -24.49
N PRO A 78 10.55 -6.23 -24.62
CA PRO A 78 11.72 -6.88 -24.06
C PRO A 78 11.66 -6.97 -22.52
N ASP A 79 12.02 -8.11 -21.96
CA ASP A 79 11.97 -8.37 -20.51
C ASP A 79 12.72 -7.32 -19.70
N GLY A 80 13.92 -6.89 -20.17
CA GLY A 80 14.72 -5.85 -19.52
C GLY A 80 13.97 -4.53 -19.32
N GLU A 81 13.05 -4.17 -20.24
CA GLU A 81 12.23 -2.95 -20.08
C GLU A 81 11.23 -3.07 -18.93
N ILE A 82 10.73 -4.28 -18.64
CA ILE A 82 9.84 -4.52 -17.50
C ILE A 82 10.61 -4.48 -16.18
N TYR A 83 11.83 -5.06 -16.15
CA TYR A 83 12.72 -4.94 -14.99
C TYR A 83 13.06 -3.48 -14.68
N ASP A 84 13.43 -2.69 -15.68
CA ASP A 84 13.76 -1.28 -15.53
C ASP A 84 12.52 -0.46 -15.14
N TYR A 85 11.36 -0.78 -15.69
CA TYR A 85 10.10 -0.16 -15.31
C TYR A 85 9.77 -0.43 -13.85
N TYR A 86 9.83 -1.70 -13.42
CA TYR A 86 9.55 -2.11 -12.05
C TYR A 86 10.48 -1.40 -11.05
N ARG A 87 11.81 -1.43 -11.29
CA ARG A 87 12.79 -0.78 -10.40
C ARG A 87 12.50 0.70 -10.20
N ARG A 88 12.18 1.42 -11.28
CA ARG A 88 11.83 2.84 -11.21
C ARG A 88 10.52 3.09 -10.46
N LYS A 89 9.58 2.16 -10.54
CA LYS A 89 8.25 2.31 -9.94
C LYS A 89 8.16 1.77 -8.51
N LYS A 90 9.05 0.90 -8.09
CA LYS A 90 9.03 0.25 -6.76
C LYS A 90 8.80 1.22 -5.60
N PRO A 91 9.47 2.38 -5.48
CA PRO A 91 9.19 3.32 -4.39
C PRO A 91 7.76 3.88 -4.43
N GLN A 92 7.20 4.06 -5.64
CA GLN A 92 5.84 4.55 -5.82
C GLN A 92 4.80 3.47 -5.50
N LEU A 93 5.11 2.19 -5.80
CA LEU A 93 4.26 1.04 -5.45
C LEU A 93 4.14 0.93 -3.93
N GLN A 94 5.26 1.02 -3.20
CA GLN A 94 5.26 1.00 -1.73
C GLN A 94 4.43 2.14 -1.17
N LYS A 95 4.69 3.38 -1.61
CA LYS A 95 3.95 4.55 -1.15
C LYS A 95 2.43 4.43 -1.40
N ARG A 96 2.03 3.88 -2.55
CA ARG A 96 0.63 3.63 -2.86
C ARG A 96 0.02 2.62 -1.90
N LEU A 97 0.72 1.51 -1.64
CA LEU A 97 0.27 0.46 -0.72
C LEU A 97 0.12 0.99 0.70
N ASP A 98 1.10 1.78 1.18
CA ASP A 98 1.04 2.41 2.50
C ASP A 98 -0.15 3.36 2.63
N SER A 99 -0.45 4.11 1.55
CA SER A 99 -1.62 5.00 1.51
C SER A 99 -2.93 4.21 1.52
N GLU A 100 -3.03 3.10 0.80
CA GLU A 100 -4.21 2.22 0.80
C GLU A 100 -4.43 1.61 2.21
N LYS A 101 -3.38 1.10 2.84
CA LYS A 101 -3.44 0.57 4.22
C LYS A 101 -3.87 1.64 5.23
N LEU A 102 -3.39 2.87 5.09
CA LEU A 102 -3.78 3.97 5.97
C LEU A 102 -5.26 4.36 5.81
N ILE A 103 -5.77 4.36 4.57
CA ILE A 103 -7.20 4.64 4.30
C ILE A 103 -8.07 3.54 4.91
N GLU A 104 -7.69 2.28 4.71
CA GLU A 104 -8.40 1.13 5.28
C GLU A 104 -8.41 1.18 6.81
N PHE A 105 -7.26 1.44 7.43
CA PHE A 105 -7.14 1.60 8.88
C PHE A 105 -8.05 2.72 9.42
N LYS A 106 -8.05 3.89 8.77
CA LYS A 106 -8.93 5.00 9.15
C LYS A 106 -10.41 4.64 9.05
N SER A 107 -10.78 3.86 8.03
CA SER A 107 -12.15 3.36 7.87
C SER A 107 -12.56 2.45 9.03
N TYR A 108 -11.71 1.51 9.43
CA TYR A 108 -11.96 0.64 10.59
C TYR A 108 -12.07 1.46 11.89
N VAL A 109 -11.15 2.40 12.12
CA VAL A 109 -11.19 3.27 13.31
C VAL A 109 -12.50 4.04 13.37
N SER A 110 -12.94 4.62 12.24
CA SER A 110 -14.21 5.35 12.17
C SER A 110 -15.43 4.45 12.45
N PHE A 111 -15.42 3.24 11.90
CA PHE A 111 -16.48 2.25 12.13
C PHE A 111 -16.57 1.84 13.59
N TYR A 112 -15.45 1.41 14.19
CA TYR A 112 -15.45 1.01 15.60
C TYR A 112 -15.81 2.17 16.54
N LYS A 113 -15.31 3.38 16.23
CA LYS A 113 -15.69 4.57 16.96
C LYS A 113 -17.21 4.80 16.94
N SER A 114 -17.85 4.65 15.78
CA SER A 114 -19.30 4.84 15.66
C SER A 114 -20.10 3.82 16.49
N ILE A 115 -19.61 2.58 16.63
CA ILE A 115 -20.23 1.55 17.49
C ILE A 115 -20.11 1.95 18.95
N VAL A 116 -18.92 2.33 19.40
CA VAL A 116 -18.65 2.68 20.79
C VAL A 116 -19.36 4.00 21.18
N ASP A 117 -19.51 4.95 20.24
CA ASP A 117 -20.23 6.19 20.47
C ASP A 117 -21.74 5.98 20.74
N GLN A 118 -22.33 4.89 20.24
CA GLN A 118 -23.73 4.54 20.46
C GLN A 118 -23.96 3.74 21.75
N ASP A 119 -22.90 3.27 22.39
CA ASP A 119 -23.01 2.52 23.65
C ASP A 119 -23.47 3.46 24.77
N ARG A 120 -24.44 2.99 25.57
CA ARG A 120 -24.93 3.69 26.76
C ARG A 120 -23.98 3.56 27.94
N ALA A 121 -23.13 2.57 27.95
CA ALA A 121 -22.09 2.42 28.96
C ALA A 121 -20.98 3.47 28.76
N SER A 122 -20.45 3.97 29.87
CA SER A 122 -19.30 4.88 29.85
C SER A 122 -18.04 4.13 29.42
N VAL A 123 -17.53 4.40 28.23
CA VAL A 123 -16.31 3.81 27.68
C VAL A 123 -15.19 4.84 27.67
N VAL A 124 -14.11 4.56 28.38
CA VAL A 124 -12.86 5.34 28.39
C VAL A 124 -11.73 4.45 27.92
N ILE A 125 -10.98 4.88 26.92
CA ILE A 125 -9.81 4.16 26.40
C ILE A 125 -8.56 4.97 26.73
N CYS A 126 -7.55 4.29 27.28
CA CYS A 126 -6.24 4.89 27.55
C CYS A 126 -5.13 4.12 26.81
N ASN A 127 -3.99 4.78 26.58
CA ASN A 127 -2.78 4.16 26.08
C ASN A 127 -1.99 3.45 27.22
N LEU A 128 -0.87 2.82 26.86
CA LEU A 128 0.00 2.11 27.82
C LEU A 128 0.69 3.04 28.85
N LYS A 129 0.60 4.37 28.66
CA LYS A 129 1.08 5.37 29.62
C LYS A 129 -0.03 5.86 30.54
N HIS A 130 -1.20 5.22 30.50
CA HIS A 130 -2.40 5.60 31.22
C HIS A 130 -2.96 6.98 30.84
N GLU A 131 -2.62 7.51 29.66
CA GLU A 131 -3.23 8.74 29.14
C GLU A 131 -4.54 8.39 28.42
N ILE A 132 -5.60 9.14 28.72
CA ILE A 132 -6.91 8.97 28.08
C ILE A 132 -6.81 9.41 26.62
N ILE A 133 -7.04 8.48 25.69
CA ILE A 133 -7.00 8.75 24.25
C ILE A 133 -8.38 8.86 23.62
N TYR A 134 -9.42 8.37 24.31
CA TYR A 134 -10.77 8.43 23.82
C TYR A 134 -11.80 8.28 24.95
N MET A 135 -12.92 8.97 24.83
CA MET A 135 -14.12 8.83 25.66
C MET A 135 -15.36 8.85 24.77
N ASN A 136 -16.29 7.92 24.94
CA ASN A 136 -17.57 7.99 24.24
C ASN A 136 -18.49 9.06 24.85
N PRO A 137 -19.59 9.47 24.19
CA PRO A 137 -20.52 10.49 24.70
C PRO A 137 -21.07 10.18 26.10
N ALA A 138 -21.34 8.90 26.40
CA ALA A 138 -21.79 8.46 27.71
C ALA A 138 -20.73 8.71 28.80
N ALA A 139 -19.45 8.42 28.50
CA ALA A 139 -18.35 8.72 29.40
C ALA A 139 -18.14 10.23 29.61
N VAL A 140 -18.16 11.02 28.54
CA VAL A 140 -18.06 12.49 28.64
C VAL A 140 -19.14 13.04 29.58
N THR A 141 -20.37 12.56 29.45
CA THR A 141 -21.50 12.95 30.32
C THR A 141 -21.28 12.50 31.76
N SER A 142 -20.88 11.25 31.98
CA SER A 142 -20.65 10.70 33.33
C SER A 142 -19.53 11.43 34.09
N TYR A 143 -18.51 11.86 33.36
CA TYR A 143 -17.35 12.57 33.93
C TYR A 143 -17.47 14.09 33.80
N ALA A 144 -18.61 14.65 33.42
CA ALA A 144 -18.82 16.11 33.20
C ALA A 144 -18.36 16.95 34.40
N LYS A 145 -18.67 16.53 35.64
CA LYS A 145 -18.25 17.22 36.87
C LYS A 145 -16.71 17.21 37.10
N ARG A 146 -15.96 16.35 36.39
CA ARG A 146 -14.50 16.20 36.49
C ARG A 146 -13.78 16.76 35.28
N GLY A 147 -14.49 17.36 34.35
CA GLY A 147 -13.91 17.97 33.15
C GLY A 147 -14.42 17.41 31.84
N GLY A 148 -15.13 16.25 31.85
CA GLY A 148 -15.73 15.67 30.64
C GLY A 148 -14.67 15.36 29.57
N ASP A 149 -14.86 15.87 28.34
CA ASP A 149 -13.97 15.73 27.19
C ASP A 149 -12.58 16.33 27.40
N LYS A 150 -12.41 17.31 28.29
CA LYS A 150 -11.12 17.91 28.65
C LYS A 150 -10.18 16.94 29.38
N LEU A 151 -10.67 15.77 29.78
CA LEU A 151 -9.87 14.69 30.33
C LEU A 151 -9.09 13.95 29.23
N ILE A 152 -9.46 14.05 27.97
CA ILE A 152 -8.69 13.46 26.87
C ILE A 152 -7.30 14.11 26.82
N GLY A 153 -6.26 13.27 26.76
CA GLY A 153 -4.85 13.69 26.87
C GLY A 153 -4.30 13.80 28.29
N ARG A 154 -5.14 13.56 29.32
CA ARG A 154 -4.72 13.55 30.72
C ARG A 154 -4.55 12.11 31.24
N SER A 155 -3.91 11.99 32.40
CA SER A 155 -3.79 10.68 33.07
C SER A 155 -5.15 10.15 33.49
N LEU A 156 -5.38 8.86 33.28
CA LEU A 156 -6.56 8.14 33.76
C LEU A 156 -6.74 8.33 35.30
N LEU A 157 -5.64 8.44 36.04
CA LEU A 157 -5.66 8.65 37.50
C LEU A 157 -6.28 10.00 37.88
N ASP A 158 -6.31 10.98 36.98
CA ASP A 158 -6.92 12.30 37.24
C ASP A 158 -8.46 12.24 37.25
N CYS A 159 -9.02 11.12 36.75
CA CYS A 159 -10.47 10.87 36.76
C CYS A 159 -10.98 10.32 38.09
N HIS A 160 -10.08 9.88 38.97
CA HIS A 160 -10.41 9.24 40.24
C HIS A 160 -10.18 10.19 41.43
N ASN A 161 -10.86 9.91 42.54
CA ASN A 161 -10.59 10.65 43.78
C ASN A 161 -9.18 10.36 44.29
N PRO A 162 -8.51 11.33 44.95
CA PRO A 162 -7.18 11.13 45.52
C PRO A 162 -7.08 9.89 46.46
N GLU A 163 -8.16 9.54 47.13
CA GLU A 163 -8.25 8.37 48.03
C GLU A 163 -8.35 7.02 47.28
N SER A 164 -8.58 7.05 45.94
CA SER A 164 -8.71 5.86 45.06
C SER A 164 -7.49 5.63 44.21
N ARG A 165 -6.42 6.39 44.39
CA ARG A 165 -5.17 6.30 43.65
C ARG A 165 -4.21 5.28 44.17
#